data_d86c812dc43ab37f8f3ccb877bab3791
#
_entry.id   d86c812dc43ab37f8f3ccb877bab3791
#
_cell.length_a   1.000
_cell.length_b   1.000
_cell.length_c   1.000
_cell.angle_alpha   90.00
_cell.angle_beta   90.00
_cell.angle_gamma   90.00
#
_symmetry.space_group_name_H-M   'P 1'
#
loop_
_entity.id
_entity.type
_entity.pdbx_description
1 polymer ?
#
loop_
_entity_poly.entity_id
_entity_poly.type
_entity_poly.pdbx_seq_one_letter_code
_entity_poly.pdbx_strand_id
1 'polypeptide(L)'
;LGTGRSDGVFQLESAGMKNFMKELKPQSLEDVIAGISLYRPGPMDFIPQYIRGKNRPDTIRYDCPQLEPILKPTYGCIVYQEQVMQIVRNLAGYTLGRSDLVRRAMSKKKASVMEKERQNFVYGNEAEGVPGCIANGIDEATANKIYDEMIDFAKYAFNKSHPAAYAAVYYTNLRANETLRQ
;
A
#
# COMPACT_ATOMS: atom_id res chain seq x y z
N LEU A 1 15.76 4.66 14.69
CA LEU A 1 15.82 4.28 13.28
C LEU A 1 16.15 5.47 12.36
N GLY A 2 15.54 6.62 12.57
CA GLY A 2 15.78 7.84 11.75
C GLY A 2 17.22 8.38 11.79
N THR A 3 18.05 7.95 12.71
CA THR A 3 19.49 8.25 12.75
C THR A 3 20.33 7.25 11.95
N GLY A 4 19.73 6.19 11.42
CA GLY A 4 20.42 5.09 10.74
C GLY A 4 21.17 4.14 11.66
N ARG A 5 20.99 4.23 12.97
CA ARG A 5 21.55 3.29 13.94
C ARG A 5 20.61 2.09 14.08
N SER A 6 20.77 1.12 13.19
CA SER A 6 19.92 -0.09 13.13
C SER A 6 20.75 -1.35 12.94
N ASP A 7 21.99 -1.35 13.45
CA ASP A 7 22.87 -2.53 13.45
C ASP A 7 22.23 -3.64 14.29
N GLY A 8 22.23 -4.86 13.78
CA GLY A 8 21.60 -6.01 14.43
C GLY A 8 20.06 -6.03 14.39
N VAL A 9 19.43 -5.08 13.70
CA VAL A 9 17.98 -5.08 13.49
C VAL A 9 17.66 -5.71 12.14
N PHE A 10 17.13 -6.91 12.14
CA PHE A 10 16.81 -7.66 10.93
C PHE A 10 16.04 -6.79 9.92
N GLN A 11 16.40 -6.89 8.64
CA GLN A 11 15.88 -6.10 7.52
C GLN A 11 16.18 -4.58 7.56
N LEU A 12 16.66 -4.01 8.66
CA LEU A 12 16.96 -2.58 8.78
C LEU A 12 18.46 -2.27 8.83
N GLU A 13 19.33 -3.29 8.77
CA GLU A 13 20.77 -3.16 9.00
C GLU A 13 21.62 -2.91 7.74
N SER A 14 21.07 -3.15 6.52
CA SER A 14 21.82 -2.88 5.30
C SER A 14 22.11 -1.38 5.11
N ALA A 15 23.26 -1.05 4.49
CA ALA A 15 23.66 0.34 4.27
C ALA A 15 22.59 1.14 3.51
N GLY A 16 21.99 0.52 2.47
CA GLY A 16 20.91 1.15 1.70
C GLY A 16 19.66 1.40 2.54
N MET A 17 19.25 0.42 3.35
CA MET A 17 18.09 0.56 4.23
C MET A 17 18.33 1.62 5.32
N LYS A 18 19.53 1.68 5.88
CA LYS A 18 19.90 2.74 6.84
C LYS A 18 19.79 4.14 6.23
N ASN A 19 20.29 4.31 5.00
CA ASN A 19 20.17 5.58 4.27
C ASN A 19 18.71 5.92 3.99
N PHE A 20 17.93 4.96 3.54
CA PHE A 20 16.49 5.16 3.32
C PHE A 20 15.76 5.53 4.62
N MET A 21 16.05 4.89 5.74
CA MET A 21 15.44 5.24 7.03
C MET A 21 15.83 6.65 7.53
N LYS A 22 17.05 7.12 7.22
CA LYS A 22 17.45 8.51 7.49
C LYS A 22 16.64 9.51 6.67
N GLU A 23 16.34 9.18 5.43
CA GLU A 23 15.55 10.01 4.52
C GLU A 23 14.07 9.97 4.89
N LEU A 24 13.52 8.78 5.19
CA LEU A 24 12.14 8.58 5.60
C LEU A 24 11.82 9.25 6.93
N LYS A 25 12.78 9.30 7.86
CA LYS A 25 12.60 9.85 9.23
C LYS A 25 11.33 9.30 9.89
N PRO A 26 11.24 7.99 10.15
CA PRO A 26 10.02 7.38 10.66
C PRO A 26 9.64 8.00 12.01
N GLN A 27 8.39 8.42 12.13
CA GLN A 27 7.81 9.04 13.33
C GLN A 27 6.75 8.14 13.97
N SER A 28 6.32 7.10 13.26
CA SER A 28 5.31 6.16 13.71
C SER A 28 5.69 4.73 13.37
N LEU A 29 5.00 3.77 14.02
CA LEU A 29 5.12 2.36 13.67
C LEU A 29 4.71 2.10 12.21
N GLU A 30 3.69 2.80 11.72
CA GLU A 30 3.23 2.71 10.33
C GLU A 30 4.34 3.12 9.34
N ASP A 31 5.12 4.13 9.64
CA ASP A 31 6.26 4.54 8.79
C ASP A 31 7.32 3.42 8.69
N VAL A 32 7.56 2.72 9.79
CA VAL A 32 8.51 1.58 9.81
C VAL A 32 7.96 0.43 8.97
N ILE A 33 6.67 0.10 9.14
CA ILE A 33 5.97 -0.93 8.38
C ILE A 33 6.03 -0.62 6.88
N ALA A 34 5.72 0.61 6.51
CA ALA A 34 5.79 1.06 5.11
C ALA A 34 7.22 1.04 4.58
N GLY A 35 8.21 1.46 5.37
CA GLY A 35 9.61 1.43 5.01
C GLY A 35 10.10 0.01 4.68
N ILE A 36 9.79 -0.97 5.51
CA ILE A 36 10.11 -2.39 5.25
C ILE A 36 9.42 -2.88 3.97
N SER A 37 8.20 -2.42 3.72
CA SER A 37 7.40 -2.83 2.56
C SER A 37 7.89 -2.23 1.26
N LEU A 38 8.37 -0.98 1.29
CA LEU A 38 8.81 -0.23 0.11
C LEU A 38 10.25 -0.54 -0.30
N TYR A 39 11.15 -0.84 0.67
CA TYR A 39 12.56 -1.06 0.36
C TYR A 39 12.82 -2.45 -0.23
N ARG A 40 12.37 -2.66 -1.46
CA ARG A 40 12.52 -3.91 -2.24
C ARG A 40 12.56 -3.58 -3.74
N PRO A 41 13.20 -4.42 -4.56
CA PRO A 41 13.13 -4.24 -6.02
C PRO A 41 11.70 -4.13 -6.52
N GLY A 42 11.40 -3.09 -7.29
CA GLY A 42 10.07 -2.72 -7.76
C GLY A 42 9.42 -1.62 -6.92
N PRO A 43 9.01 -1.87 -5.67
CA PRO A 43 8.38 -0.82 -4.84
C PRO A 43 9.30 0.36 -4.51
N MET A 44 10.62 0.19 -4.59
CA MET A 44 11.59 1.26 -4.34
C MET A 44 11.36 2.49 -5.23
N ASP A 45 10.81 2.34 -6.42
CA ASP A 45 10.53 3.44 -7.35
C ASP A 45 9.46 4.40 -6.79
N PHE A 46 8.64 3.95 -5.84
CA PHE A 46 7.60 4.75 -5.20
C PHE A 46 8.06 5.45 -3.90
N ILE A 47 9.27 5.16 -3.42
CA ILE A 47 9.83 5.81 -2.23
C ILE A 47 9.83 7.33 -2.32
N PRO A 48 10.24 7.96 -3.43
CA PRO A 48 10.21 9.42 -3.55
C PRO A 48 8.81 10.01 -3.41
N GLN A 49 7.79 9.33 -3.98
CA GLN A 49 6.39 9.76 -3.85
C GLN A 49 5.92 9.64 -2.40
N TYR A 50 6.21 8.53 -1.73
CA TYR A 50 5.86 8.30 -0.33
C TYR A 50 6.48 9.36 0.59
N ILE A 51 7.79 9.62 0.46
CA ILE A 51 8.50 10.64 1.25
C ILE A 51 7.94 12.04 0.98
N ARG A 52 7.64 12.37 -0.29
CA ARG A 52 7.02 13.65 -0.65
C ARG A 52 5.68 13.82 0.03
N GLY A 53 4.79 12.82 -0.07
CA GLY A 53 3.47 12.86 0.56
C GLY A 53 3.57 12.95 2.10
N LYS A 54 4.52 12.24 2.71
CA LYS A 54 4.78 12.32 4.15
C LYS A 54 5.21 13.71 4.59
N ASN A 55 6.16 14.32 3.88
CA ASN A 55 6.74 15.62 4.25
C ASN A 55 5.84 16.79 3.84
N ARG A 56 4.98 16.61 2.84
CA ARG A 56 4.08 17.63 2.30
C ARG A 56 2.68 17.05 2.05
N PRO A 57 1.90 16.78 3.09
CA PRO A 57 0.56 16.19 2.96
C PRO A 57 -0.39 17.04 2.12
N ASP A 58 -0.16 18.35 2.06
CA ASP A 58 -0.89 19.30 1.21
C ASP A 58 -0.75 19.04 -0.29
N THR A 59 0.28 18.30 -0.69
CA THR A 59 0.53 17.96 -2.09
C THR A 59 -0.17 16.67 -2.54
N ILE A 60 -0.72 15.89 -1.60
CA ILE A 60 -1.41 14.65 -1.92
C ILE A 60 -2.71 14.98 -2.66
N ARG A 61 -2.94 14.28 -3.76
CA ARG A 61 -4.19 14.34 -4.52
C ARG A 61 -4.76 12.94 -4.64
N TYR A 62 -6.04 12.82 -4.35
CA TYR A 62 -6.79 11.57 -4.51
C TYR A 62 -7.67 11.71 -5.74
N ASP A 63 -7.68 10.70 -6.60
CA ASP A 63 -8.46 10.71 -7.84
C ASP A 63 -9.97 10.71 -7.58
N CYS A 64 -10.38 10.18 -6.44
CA CYS A 64 -11.75 10.32 -5.94
C CYS A 64 -11.76 10.36 -4.40
N PRO A 65 -12.81 10.95 -3.78
CA PRO A 65 -12.89 11.06 -2.32
C PRO A 65 -12.84 9.72 -1.58
N GLN A 66 -13.33 8.66 -2.20
CA GLN A 66 -13.36 7.32 -1.61
C GLN A 66 -11.97 6.71 -1.41
N LEU A 67 -10.95 7.20 -2.12
CA LEU A 67 -9.56 6.76 -1.95
C LEU A 67 -8.89 7.35 -0.71
N GLU A 68 -9.28 8.54 -0.26
CA GLU A 68 -8.62 9.21 0.86
C GLU A 68 -8.53 8.33 2.11
N PRO A 69 -9.62 7.75 2.64
CA PRO A 69 -9.55 6.94 3.85
C PRO A 69 -8.68 5.69 3.69
N ILE A 70 -8.52 5.18 2.46
CA ILE A 70 -7.72 3.99 2.17
C ILE A 70 -6.23 4.33 2.08
N LEU A 71 -5.89 5.43 1.41
CA LEU A 71 -4.51 5.78 1.08
C LEU A 71 -3.89 6.84 2.01
N LYS A 72 -4.69 7.51 2.84
CA LYS A 72 -4.19 8.49 3.81
C LYS A 72 -3.11 7.94 4.75
N PRO A 73 -3.23 6.70 5.29
CA PRO A 73 -2.20 6.12 6.15
C PRO A 73 -0.86 5.89 5.44
N THR A 74 -0.84 5.87 4.11
CA THR A 74 0.34 5.66 3.27
C THR A 74 0.64 6.85 2.37
N TYR A 75 0.18 8.04 2.77
CA TYR A 75 0.44 9.33 2.11
C TYR A 75 0.10 9.32 0.60
N GLY A 76 -1.02 8.71 0.24
CA GLY A 76 -1.52 8.63 -1.13
C GLY A 76 -0.94 7.50 -1.97
N CYS A 77 -0.09 6.64 -1.40
CA CYS A 77 0.50 5.51 -2.13
C CYS A 77 -0.24 4.20 -1.85
N ILE A 78 -0.39 3.36 -2.85
CA ILE A 78 -0.77 1.96 -2.64
C ILE A 78 0.51 1.20 -2.24
N VAL A 79 0.54 0.61 -1.06
CA VAL A 79 1.69 -0.14 -0.52
C VAL A 79 1.32 -1.59 -0.21
N TYR A 80 0.09 -1.81 0.24
CA TYR A 80 -0.37 -3.08 0.78
C TYR A 80 -1.41 -3.77 -0.10
N GLN A 81 -1.38 -5.09 -0.11
CA GLN A 81 -2.41 -5.92 -0.78
C GLN A 81 -3.81 -5.63 -0.22
N GLU A 82 -3.89 -5.36 1.07
CA GLU A 82 -5.12 -5.01 1.77
C GLU A 82 -5.74 -3.72 1.22
N GLN A 83 -4.93 -2.75 0.80
CA GLN A 83 -5.44 -1.51 0.17
C GLN A 83 -6.06 -1.80 -1.20
N VAL A 84 -5.46 -2.68 -2.01
CA VAL A 84 -6.07 -3.10 -3.29
C VAL A 84 -7.44 -3.74 -3.05
N MET A 85 -7.55 -4.61 -2.03
CA MET A 85 -8.84 -5.20 -1.67
C MET A 85 -9.86 -4.16 -1.18
N GLN A 86 -9.42 -3.17 -0.41
CA GLN A 86 -10.30 -2.08 0.04
C GLN A 86 -10.75 -1.19 -1.12
N ILE A 87 -9.87 -0.89 -2.08
CA ILE A 87 -10.21 -0.10 -3.26
C ILE A 87 -11.32 -0.79 -4.06
N VAL A 88 -11.17 -2.05 -4.45
CA VAL A 88 -12.21 -2.73 -5.25
C VAL A 88 -13.53 -2.87 -4.48
N ARG A 89 -13.47 -3.01 -3.15
CA ARG A 89 -14.68 -3.09 -2.31
C ARG A 89 -15.38 -1.74 -2.19
N ASN A 90 -14.63 -0.70 -1.87
CA ASN A 90 -15.22 0.60 -1.54
C ASN A 90 -15.63 1.38 -2.79
N LEU A 91 -14.90 1.22 -3.90
CA LEU A 91 -15.18 1.94 -5.13
C LEU A 91 -16.16 1.19 -6.04
N ALA A 92 -16.01 -0.12 -6.17
CA ALA A 92 -16.81 -0.91 -7.10
C ALA A 92 -17.81 -1.88 -6.44
N GLY A 93 -17.87 -1.92 -5.11
CA GLY A 93 -18.85 -2.72 -4.36
C GLY A 93 -18.56 -4.22 -4.32
N TYR A 94 -17.30 -4.63 -4.44
CA TYR A 94 -16.93 -6.04 -4.36
C TYR A 94 -17.14 -6.62 -2.95
N THR A 95 -17.53 -7.87 -2.88
CA THR A 95 -17.50 -8.62 -1.60
C THR A 95 -16.07 -8.89 -1.15
N LEU A 96 -15.87 -9.22 0.13
CA LEU A 96 -14.55 -9.55 0.66
C LEU A 96 -13.91 -10.74 -0.09
N GLY A 97 -14.66 -11.82 -0.30
CA GLY A 97 -14.17 -13.00 -1.00
C GLY A 97 -13.77 -12.70 -2.44
N ARG A 98 -14.59 -11.91 -3.15
CA ARG A 98 -14.26 -11.50 -4.52
C ARG A 98 -13.04 -10.57 -4.58
N SER A 99 -12.90 -9.65 -3.63
CA SER A 99 -11.73 -8.77 -3.57
C SER A 99 -10.41 -9.55 -3.41
N ASP A 100 -10.43 -10.65 -2.67
CA ASP A 100 -9.26 -11.54 -2.55
C ASP A 100 -8.96 -12.29 -3.87
N LEU A 101 -9.99 -12.71 -4.61
CA LEU A 101 -9.79 -13.30 -5.94
C LEU A 101 -9.15 -12.31 -6.91
N VAL A 102 -9.59 -11.05 -6.92
CA VAL A 102 -9.00 -9.98 -7.74
C VAL A 102 -7.53 -9.77 -7.37
N ARG A 103 -7.24 -9.61 -6.08
CA ARG A 103 -5.87 -9.47 -5.57
C ARG A 103 -4.96 -10.62 -6.05
N ARG A 104 -5.43 -11.85 -5.94
CA ARG A 104 -4.68 -13.05 -6.41
C ARG A 104 -4.47 -13.06 -7.93
N ALA A 105 -5.49 -12.65 -8.69
CA ALA A 105 -5.40 -12.57 -10.16
C ALA A 105 -4.36 -11.55 -10.60
N MET A 106 -4.38 -10.35 -9.99
CA MET A 106 -3.40 -9.30 -10.22
C MET A 106 -1.97 -9.76 -9.89
N SER A 107 -1.77 -10.39 -8.73
CA SER A 107 -0.46 -10.91 -8.31
C SER A 107 0.09 -11.99 -9.27
N LYS A 108 -0.79 -12.78 -9.90
CA LYS A 108 -0.42 -13.83 -10.86
C LYS A 108 -0.29 -13.32 -12.30
N LYS A 109 -0.50 -12.03 -12.55
CA LYS A 109 -0.40 -11.37 -13.87
C LYS A 109 -1.21 -12.07 -14.99
N LYS A 110 -2.39 -12.56 -14.67
CA LYS A 110 -3.26 -13.22 -15.65
C LYS A 110 -4.00 -12.16 -16.46
N ALA A 111 -3.44 -11.76 -17.60
CA ALA A 111 -3.93 -10.65 -18.43
C ALA A 111 -5.42 -10.75 -18.78
N SER A 112 -5.90 -11.92 -19.18
CA SER A 112 -7.33 -12.11 -19.52
C SER A 112 -8.27 -11.94 -18.33
N VAL A 113 -7.82 -12.38 -17.13
CA VAL A 113 -8.60 -12.20 -15.90
C VAL A 113 -8.57 -10.73 -15.48
N MET A 114 -7.43 -10.10 -15.60
CA MET A 114 -7.26 -8.67 -15.25
C MET A 114 -8.14 -7.78 -16.14
N GLU A 115 -8.22 -8.07 -17.44
CA GLU A 115 -9.09 -7.30 -18.34
C GLU A 115 -10.58 -7.52 -18.05
N LYS A 116 -10.99 -8.76 -17.78
CA LYS A 116 -12.35 -9.04 -17.34
C LYS A 116 -12.68 -8.31 -16.04
N GLU A 117 -11.76 -8.31 -15.09
CA GLU A 117 -11.96 -7.61 -13.80
C GLU A 117 -11.93 -6.10 -13.96
N ARG A 118 -11.21 -5.53 -14.94
CA ARG A 118 -11.31 -4.11 -15.29
C ARG A 118 -12.75 -3.74 -15.68
N GLN A 119 -13.35 -4.52 -16.57
CA GLN A 119 -14.73 -4.30 -16.99
C GLN A 119 -15.70 -4.38 -15.81
N ASN A 120 -15.56 -5.38 -14.96
CA ASN A 120 -16.37 -5.52 -13.76
C ASN A 120 -16.15 -4.34 -12.78
N PHE A 121 -14.90 -3.90 -12.60
CA PHE A 121 -14.57 -2.79 -11.70
C PHE A 121 -15.15 -1.47 -12.17
N VAL A 122 -15.03 -1.17 -13.46
CA VAL A 122 -15.48 0.11 -14.04
C VAL A 122 -17.00 0.12 -14.21
N TYR A 123 -17.55 -0.86 -14.94
CA TYR A 123 -18.94 -0.86 -15.38
C TYR A 123 -19.86 -1.72 -14.51
N GLY A 124 -19.30 -2.58 -13.68
CA GLY A 124 -20.07 -3.54 -12.92
C GLY A 124 -20.34 -4.86 -13.65
N ASN A 125 -20.92 -5.79 -12.90
CA ASN A 125 -21.36 -7.08 -13.40
C ASN A 125 -22.49 -7.60 -12.52
N GLU A 126 -23.72 -7.45 -12.99
CA GLU A 126 -24.91 -7.81 -12.23
C GLU A 126 -24.95 -9.31 -11.92
N ALA A 127 -24.54 -10.17 -12.86
CA ALA A 127 -24.51 -11.62 -12.67
C ALA A 127 -23.53 -12.05 -11.56
N GLU A 128 -22.52 -11.24 -11.30
CA GLU A 128 -21.51 -11.48 -10.25
C GLU A 128 -21.73 -10.59 -9.02
N GLY A 129 -22.82 -9.82 -8.98
CA GLY A 129 -23.18 -8.95 -7.86
C GLY A 129 -22.21 -7.79 -7.64
N VAL A 130 -21.60 -7.28 -8.70
CA VAL A 130 -20.65 -6.14 -8.66
C VAL A 130 -21.34 -4.91 -9.22
N PRO A 131 -21.58 -3.87 -8.43
CA PRO A 131 -22.17 -2.60 -8.91
C PRO A 131 -21.29 -1.87 -9.92
N GLY A 132 -19.97 -1.84 -9.68
CA GLY A 132 -19.02 -1.07 -10.47
C GLY A 132 -18.83 0.37 -10.01
N CYS A 133 -17.73 0.99 -10.42
CA CYS A 133 -17.36 2.35 -10.03
C CYS A 133 -18.37 3.38 -10.54
N ILE A 134 -18.85 3.24 -11.78
CA ILE A 134 -19.79 4.19 -12.39
C ILE A 134 -21.10 4.24 -11.59
N ALA A 135 -21.64 3.10 -11.17
CA ALA A 135 -22.83 3.04 -10.34
C ALA A 135 -22.61 3.70 -8.96
N ASN A 136 -21.37 3.75 -8.48
CA ASN A 136 -20.98 4.40 -7.24
C ASN A 136 -20.52 5.87 -7.43
N GLY A 137 -20.82 6.48 -8.58
CA GLY A 137 -20.58 7.89 -8.86
C GLY A 137 -19.14 8.26 -9.21
N ILE A 138 -18.32 7.30 -9.63
CA ILE A 138 -16.96 7.51 -10.11
C ILE A 138 -16.98 7.42 -11.64
N ASP A 139 -16.50 8.45 -12.32
CA ASP A 139 -16.49 8.47 -13.78
C ASP A 139 -15.53 7.42 -14.37
N GLU A 140 -15.79 7.06 -15.63
CA GLU A 140 -15.07 6.00 -16.34
C GLU A 140 -13.56 6.27 -16.41
N ALA A 141 -13.15 7.50 -16.72
CA ALA A 141 -11.73 7.86 -16.86
C ALA A 141 -10.99 7.71 -15.53
N THR A 142 -11.59 8.20 -14.46
CA THR A 142 -11.06 8.07 -13.10
C THR A 142 -11.00 6.61 -12.67
N ALA A 143 -12.05 5.82 -12.92
CA ALA A 143 -12.07 4.40 -12.57
C ALA A 143 -10.98 3.60 -13.31
N ASN A 144 -10.79 3.84 -14.61
CA ASN A 144 -9.74 3.21 -15.40
C ASN A 144 -8.35 3.60 -14.89
N LYS A 145 -8.11 4.88 -14.58
CA LYS A 145 -6.84 5.35 -14.04
C LYS A 145 -6.51 4.64 -12.73
N ILE A 146 -7.47 4.57 -11.79
CA ILE A 146 -7.30 3.88 -10.51
C ILE A 146 -7.00 2.40 -10.74
N TYR A 147 -7.65 1.77 -11.70
CA TYR A 147 -7.42 0.36 -12.02
C TYR A 147 -6.00 0.13 -12.56
N ASP A 148 -5.47 1.01 -13.41
CA ASP A 148 -4.10 0.95 -13.92
C ASP A 148 -3.09 1.09 -12.79
N GLU A 149 -3.29 2.03 -11.89
CA GLU A 149 -2.44 2.21 -10.69
C GLU A 149 -2.46 0.95 -9.81
N MET A 150 -3.63 0.34 -9.58
CA MET A 150 -3.73 -0.92 -8.84
C MET A 150 -2.97 -2.05 -9.52
N ILE A 151 -3.02 -2.19 -10.84
CA ILE A 151 -2.30 -3.23 -11.58
C ILE A 151 -0.80 -3.06 -11.42
N ASP A 152 -0.29 -1.86 -11.56
CA ASP A 152 1.14 -1.60 -11.46
C ASP A 152 1.65 -1.89 -10.05
N PHE A 153 0.89 -1.52 -9.04
CA PHE A 153 1.21 -1.83 -7.64
C PHE A 153 0.99 -3.28 -7.24
N ALA A 154 -0.03 -3.93 -7.75
CA ALA A 154 -0.37 -5.30 -7.38
C ALA A 154 0.76 -6.31 -7.70
N LYS A 155 1.61 -5.96 -8.67
CA LYS A 155 2.83 -6.75 -8.98
C LYS A 155 3.80 -6.81 -7.80
N TYR A 156 3.75 -5.82 -6.92
CA TYR A 156 4.71 -5.57 -5.84
C TYR A 156 4.06 -5.38 -4.47
N ALA A 157 2.72 -5.29 -4.41
CA ALA A 157 1.98 -5.04 -3.18
C ALA A 157 2.31 -6.08 -2.10
N PHE A 158 2.60 -5.59 -0.89
CA PHE A 158 3.06 -6.42 0.21
C PHE A 158 1.91 -6.76 1.16
N ASN A 159 1.94 -7.97 1.72
CA ASN A 159 1.04 -8.30 2.82
C ASN A 159 1.48 -7.53 4.07
N LYS A 160 0.61 -6.68 4.61
CA LYS A 160 0.90 -5.80 5.74
C LYS A 160 1.24 -6.56 7.01
N SER A 161 0.73 -7.78 7.19
CA SER A 161 0.94 -8.57 8.41
C SER A 161 2.40 -8.90 8.66
N HIS A 162 3.18 -9.18 7.61
CA HIS A 162 4.60 -9.50 7.73
C HIS A 162 5.43 -8.32 8.28
N PRO A 163 5.48 -7.15 7.65
CA PRO A 163 6.24 -6.02 8.17
C PRO A 163 5.68 -5.47 9.48
N ALA A 164 4.38 -5.61 9.73
CA ALA A 164 3.77 -5.23 10.99
C ALA A 164 4.28 -6.07 12.15
N ALA A 165 4.40 -7.38 11.97
CA ALA A 165 4.96 -8.27 12.99
C ALA A 165 6.40 -7.91 13.34
N TYR A 166 7.26 -7.70 12.32
CA TYR A 166 8.65 -7.29 12.55
C TYR A 166 8.77 -5.91 13.17
N ALA A 167 8.01 -4.93 12.69
CA ALA A 167 8.02 -3.58 13.25
C ALA A 167 7.58 -3.56 14.73
N ALA A 168 6.60 -4.37 15.11
CA ALA A 168 6.18 -4.52 16.51
C ALA A 168 7.30 -5.11 17.38
N VAL A 169 8.00 -6.13 16.90
CA VAL A 169 9.16 -6.72 17.60
C VAL A 169 10.28 -5.69 17.78
N TYR A 170 10.58 -4.90 16.74
CA TYR A 170 11.61 -3.87 16.82
C TYR A 170 11.25 -2.76 17.81
N TYR A 171 9.99 -2.34 17.82
CA TYR A 171 9.52 -1.36 18.78
C TYR A 171 9.69 -1.84 20.23
N THR A 172 9.33 -3.10 20.51
CA THR A 172 9.45 -3.71 21.81
C THR A 172 10.93 -3.83 22.24
N ASN A 173 11.80 -4.29 21.34
CA ASN A 173 13.23 -4.44 21.61
C ASN A 173 13.93 -3.10 21.83
N LEU A 174 13.58 -2.06 21.07
CA LEU A 174 14.14 -0.72 21.27
C LEU A 174 13.75 -0.14 22.62
N ARG A 175 12.49 -0.29 23.05
CA ARG A 175 12.04 0.13 24.39
C ARG A 175 12.76 -0.62 25.51
N ALA A 176 12.91 -1.93 25.39
CA ALA A 176 13.62 -2.73 26.38
C ALA A 176 15.08 -2.27 26.55
N ASN A 177 15.78 -1.97 25.44
CA ASN A 177 17.15 -1.47 25.48
C ASN A 177 17.28 -0.05 26.04
N GLU A 178 16.28 0.80 25.87
CA GLU A 178 16.24 2.13 26.52
C GLU A 178 16.05 2.02 28.03
N THR A 179 15.18 1.12 28.48
CA THR A 179 14.92 0.89 29.89
C THR A 179 16.14 0.29 30.63
N LEU A 180 16.97 -0.51 29.96
CA LEU A 180 18.19 -1.08 30.52
C LEU A 180 19.37 -0.09 30.60
N ARG A 181 19.25 1.09 29.99
CA ARG A 181 20.29 2.15 29.99
C ARG A 181 20.00 3.27 30.99
N GLN A 182 18.88 3.22 31.70
CA GLN A 182 18.51 4.07 32.83
C GLN A 182 18.84 3.37 34.14
#